data_a4de858582240857a3bc08e8fba0d775
#
_entry.id   a4de858582240857a3bc08e8fba0d775
#
_cell.length_a   1.000
_cell.length_b   1.000
_cell.length_c   1.000
_cell.angle_alpha   90.00
_cell.angle_beta   90.00
_cell.angle_gamma   90.00
#
_symmetry.space_group_name_H-M   'P 1'
#
loop_
_entity.id
_entity.type
_entity.pdbx_description
1 polymer ?
#
loop_
_entity_poly.entity_id
_entity_poly.type
_entity_poly.pdbx_seq_one_letter_code
_entity_poly.pdbx_strand_id
1 'polypeptide(L)'
;LWIDGKHVAGEQMIICMGVTEKGYKKVLGFTQATTERHEPIKELLRDLIDRGLTFEEGILCVIDGSRGLRKAVGEVFGECVEIQRCQWHKRENVVSYLPKTDQKEWRGKLQRAYQEPTYEAAKERLTGLHADLQQINRKAARSLMEGLEETLTLHRLGVFEELGRSLKTTNCIENLNEKVEG
;
A
#
# COMPACT_ATOMS: atom_id res chain seq x y z
N LEU A 1 -9.27 5.17 -1.44
CA LEU A 1 -8.19 6.05 -1.89
C LEU A 1 -6.90 5.29 -2.14
N TRP A 2 -6.06 5.72 -3.08
CA TRP A 2 -4.65 5.37 -3.18
C TRP A 2 -3.82 6.60 -2.87
N ILE A 3 -2.80 6.44 -2.03
CA ILE A 3 -1.91 7.55 -1.65
C ILE A 3 -0.47 7.03 -1.72
N ASP A 4 0.36 7.68 -2.54
CA ASP A 4 1.74 7.26 -2.74
C ASP A 4 2.64 8.45 -3.09
N GLY A 5 3.94 8.28 -2.81
CA GLY A 5 4.98 9.25 -3.15
C GLY A 5 5.56 8.98 -4.52
N LYS A 6 5.76 10.05 -5.29
CA LYS A 6 6.37 9.97 -6.62
C LYS A 6 7.32 11.13 -6.88
N HIS A 7 8.41 10.86 -7.59
CA HIS A 7 9.27 11.92 -8.13
C HIS A 7 8.68 12.44 -9.45
N VAL A 8 8.39 13.73 -9.48
CA VAL A 8 7.87 14.45 -10.65
C VAL A 8 8.74 15.69 -10.86
N ALA A 9 9.37 15.84 -12.01
CA ALA A 9 10.24 16.98 -12.34
C ALA A 9 11.36 17.26 -11.31
N GLY A 10 11.91 16.21 -10.69
CA GLY A 10 12.96 16.32 -9.67
C GLY A 10 12.46 16.54 -8.24
N GLU A 11 11.17 16.75 -8.05
CA GLU A 11 10.56 16.97 -6.73
C GLU A 11 9.79 15.73 -6.27
N GLN A 12 9.75 15.51 -4.96
CA GLN A 12 8.94 14.44 -4.39
C GLN A 12 7.52 14.95 -4.13
N MET A 13 6.56 14.30 -4.76
CA MET A 13 5.15 14.62 -4.69
C MET A 13 4.39 13.47 -4.04
N ILE A 14 3.44 13.79 -3.18
CA ILE A 14 2.42 12.85 -2.72
C ILE A 14 1.20 13.03 -3.60
N ILE A 15 0.73 11.95 -4.18
CA ILE A 15 -0.45 11.93 -5.06
C ILE A 15 -1.56 11.12 -4.39
N CYS A 16 -2.76 11.70 -4.34
CA CYS A 16 -3.96 11.02 -3.90
C CYS A 16 -4.90 10.77 -5.08
N MET A 17 -5.28 9.50 -5.25
CA MET A 17 -6.25 9.06 -6.26
C MET A 17 -7.47 8.45 -5.59
N GLY A 18 -8.62 8.61 -6.21
CA GLY A 18 -9.85 7.94 -5.84
C GLY A 18 -10.41 7.09 -6.99
N VAL A 19 -11.38 6.26 -6.65
CA VAL A 19 -12.21 5.54 -7.62
C VAL A 19 -13.67 5.98 -7.45
N THR A 20 -14.33 6.26 -8.57
CA THR A 20 -15.77 6.54 -8.58
C THR A 20 -16.56 5.24 -8.48
N GLU A 21 -17.84 5.31 -8.13
CA GLU A 21 -18.77 4.16 -8.13
C GLU A 21 -18.81 3.43 -9.48
N LYS A 22 -18.57 4.15 -10.59
CA LYS A 22 -18.47 3.60 -11.95
C LYS A 22 -17.10 2.96 -12.27
N GLY A 23 -16.18 2.90 -11.30
CA GLY A 23 -14.84 2.30 -11.45
C GLY A 23 -13.79 3.20 -12.11
N TYR A 24 -14.09 4.48 -12.38
CA TYR A 24 -13.10 5.41 -12.95
C TYR A 24 -12.12 5.89 -11.89
N LYS A 25 -10.83 5.77 -12.17
CA LYS A 25 -9.75 6.32 -11.33
C LYS A 25 -9.53 7.79 -11.66
N LYS A 26 -9.45 8.63 -10.64
CA LYS A 26 -9.22 10.07 -10.76
C LYS A 26 -8.17 10.54 -9.77
N VAL A 27 -7.26 11.42 -10.21
CA VAL A 27 -6.40 12.17 -9.30
C VAL A 27 -7.30 13.18 -8.56
N LEU A 28 -7.30 13.11 -7.24
CA LEU A 28 -8.10 13.97 -6.37
C LEU A 28 -7.28 15.18 -5.89
N GLY A 29 -5.98 15.00 -5.72
CA GLY A 29 -5.08 16.05 -5.29
C GLY A 29 -3.64 15.55 -5.19
N PHE A 30 -2.73 16.48 -5.00
CA PHE A 30 -1.32 16.23 -4.76
C PHE A 30 -0.72 17.32 -3.89
N THR A 31 0.40 17.01 -3.23
CA THR A 31 1.18 17.98 -2.45
C THR A 31 2.66 17.65 -2.57
N GLN A 32 3.50 18.70 -2.52
CA GLN A 32 4.96 18.52 -2.50
C GLN A 32 5.39 18.14 -1.08
N ALA A 33 5.69 16.89 -0.87
CA ALA A 33 6.17 16.36 0.40
C ALA A 33 6.82 14.99 0.22
N THR A 34 7.61 14.56 1.21
CA THR A 34 8.04 13.17 1.34
C THR A 34 6.95 12.35 2.04
N THR A 35 6.90 11.04 1.78
CA THR A 35 5.96 10.12 2.44
C THR A 35 6.16 10.04 3.96
N GLU A 36 7.30 10.47 4.47
CA GLU A 36 7.61 10.52 5.90
C GLU A 36 7.07 11.78 6.60
N ARG A 37 6.72 12.82 5.86
CA ARG A 37 6.19 14.08 6.41
C ARG A 37 4.67 14.03 6.46
N HIS A 38 4.10 13.77 7.65
CA HIS A 38 2.67 13.56 7.78
C HIS A 38 1.80 14.85 7.73
N GLU A 39 2.34 16.02 8.12
CA GLU A 39 1.52 17.25 8.13
C GLU A 39 1.03 17.68 6.73
N PRO A 40 1.87 17.81 5.68
CA PRO A 40 1.37 18.15 4.35
C PRO A 40 0.36 17.13 3.79
N ILE A 41 0.53 15.86 4.19
CA ILE A 41 -0.40 14.80 3.78
C ILE A 41 -1.76 14.99 4.48
N LYS A 42 -1.77 15.33 5.77
CA LYS A 42 -3.00 15.65 6.50
C LYS A 42 -3.73 16.84 5.90
N GLU A 43 -2.99 17.89 5.54
CA GLU A 43 -3.56 19.06 4.88
C GLU A 43 -4.23 18.69 3.55
N LEU A 44 -3.56 17.85 2.72
CA LEU A 44 -4.13 17.33 1.50
C LEU A 44 -5.43 16.54 1.77
N LEU A 45 -5.44 15.65 2.75
CA LEU A 45 -6.61 14.84 3.07
C LEU A 45 -7.77 15.69 3.61
N ARG A 46 -7.49 16.71 4.43
CA ARG A 46 -8.50 17.67 4.91
C ARG A 46 -9.10 18.51 3.79
N ASP A 47 -8.27 18.97 2.84
CA ASP A 47 -8.75 19.63 1.63
C ASP A 47 -9.71 18.73 0.83
N LEU A 48 -9.43 17.42 0.73
CA LEU A 48 -10.36 16.51 0.08
C LEU A 48 -11.71 16.41 0.82
N ILE A 49 -11.69 16.39 2.16
CA ILE A 49 -12.91 16.39 2.98
C ILE A 49 -13.68 17.69 2.77
N ASP A 50 -13.02 18.85 2.81
CA ASP A 50 -13.62 20.16 2.60
C ASP A 50 -14.26 20.28 1.20
N ARG A 51 -13.71 19.54 0.22
CA ARG A 51 -14.27 19.43 -1.15
C ARG A 51 -15.36 18.36 -1.29
N GLY A 52 -15.77 17.71 -0.21
CA GLY A 52 -16.89 16.77 -0.18
C GLY A 52 -16.52 15.29 -0.20
N LEU A 53 -15.28 14.91 0.14
CA LEU A 53 -14.96 13.52 0.41
C LEU A 53 -15.65 13.08 1.69
N THR A 54 -16.57 12.12 1.60
CA THR A 54 -17.23 11.47 2.72
C THR A 54 -16.48 10.20 3.13
N PHE A 55 -16.43 9.90 4.42
CA PHE A 55 -15.70 8.74 4.96
C PHE A 55 -16.35 8.13 6.20
N GLU A 56 -17.45 8.67 6.67
CA GLU A 56 -18.13 8.29 7.92
C GLU A 56 -18.63 6.83 7.89
N GLU A 57 -18.99 6.33 6.71
CA GLU A 57 -19.39 4.94 6.50
C GLU A 57 -18.21 3.97 6.29
N GLY A 58 -16.98 4.50 6.38
CA GLY A 58 -15.75 3.77 6.16
C GLY A 58 -15.03 4.19 4.88
N ILE A 59 -13.70 4.16 4.93
CA ILE A 59 -12.84 4.46 3.78
C ILE A 59 -11.65 3.49 3.73
N LEU A 60 -11.40 2.93 2.55
CA LEU A 60 -10.21 2.11 2.30
C LEU A 60 -9.09 2.98 1.72
N CYS A 61 -7.94 3.01 2.40
CA CYS A 61 -6.73 3.69 1.94
C CYS A 61 -5.64 2.67 1.58
N VAL A 62 -5.19 2.69 0.33
CA VAL A 62 -4.06 1.89 -0.15
C VAL A 62 -2.80 2.75 -0.11
N ILE A 63 -1.80 2.37 0.68
CA ILE A 63 -0.57 3.15 0.91
C ILE A 63 0.69 2.29 0.78
N ASP A 64 1.86 2.92 0.56
CA ASP A 64 3.16 2.24 0.47
C ASP A 64 3.66 1.63 1.79
N GLY A 65 3.10 2.06 2.91
CA GLY A 65 3.48 1.63 4.25
C GLY A 65 4.53 2.52 4.91
N SER A 66 4.77 3.73 4.40
CA SER A 66 5.55 4.74 5.10
C SER A 66 4.84 5.15 6.40
N ARG A 67 5.64 5.49 7.41
CA ARG A 67 5.10 5.90 8.72
C ARG A 67 4.34 7.22 8.65
N GLY A 68 4.80 8.14 7.80
CA GLY A 68 4.15 9.44 7.61
C GLY A 68 2.77 9.30 7.00
N LEU A 69 2.62 8.52 5.91
CA LEU A 69 1.32 8.23 5.29
C LEU A 69 0.38 7.53 6.28
N ARG A 70 0.85 6.45 6.93
CA ARG A 70 0.05 5.72 7.90
C ARG A 70 -0.46 6.62 9.02
N LYS A 71 0.42 7.48 9.57
CA LYS A 71 0.07 8.42 10.63
C LYS A 71 -0.95 9.45 10.14
N ALA A 72 -0.74 10.06 8.98
CA ALA A 72 -1.64 11.06 8.42
C ALA A 72 -3.05 10.50 8.18
N VAL A 73 -3.14 9.33 7.56
CA VAL A 73 -4.40 8.65 7.26
C VAL A 73 -5.14 8.30 8.56
N GLY A 74 -4.44 7.73 9.56
CA GLY A 74 -5.04 7.39 10.85
C GLY A 74 -5.49 8.61 11.65
N GLU A 75 -4.73 9.74 11.63
CA GLU A 75 -5.12 10.97 12.35
C GLU A 75 -6.29 11.71 11.69
N VAL A 76 -6.46 11.59 10.36
CA VAL A 76 -7.55 12.28 9.64
C VAL A 76 -8.84 11.48 9.66
N PHE A 77 -8.79 10.18 9.41
CA PHE A 77 -9.99 9.35 9.26
C PHE A 77 -10.35 8.54 10.51
N GLY A 78 -9.42 8.45 11.49
CA GLY A 78 -9.65 7.76 12.75
C GLY A 78 -10.01 6.29 12.58
N GLU A 79 -11.08 5.87 13.27
CA GLU A 79 -11.56 4.48 13.22
C GLU A 79 -12.33 4.14 11.93
N CYS A 80 -12.67 5.15 11.12
CA CYS A 80 -13.37 4.93 9.86
C CYS A 80 -12.45 4.41 8.74
N VAL A 81 -11.12 4.37 8.95
CA VAL A 81 -10.18 3.96 7.90
C VAL A 81 -9.77 2.51 8.01
N GLU A 82 -9.87 1.81 6.89
CA GLU A 82 -9.19 0.54 6.65
C GLU A 82 -7.94 0.79 5.80
N ILE A 83 -6.79 0.36 6.27
CA ILE A 83 -5.51 0.54 5.58
C ILE A 83 -5.12 -0.76 4.89
N GLN A 84 -5.00 -0.72 3.56
CA GLN A 84 -4.33 -1.75 2.77
C GLN A 84 -2.92 -1.29 2.46
N ARG A 85 -1.94 -1.96 3.03
CA ARG A 85 -0.55 -1.71 2.67
C ARG A 85 -0.20 -2.35 1.33
N CYS A 86 0.48 -1.63 0.45
CA CYS A 86 0.88 -2.09 -0.87
C CYS A 86 1.72 -3.37 -0.79
N GLN A 87 1.18 -4.47 -1.32
CA GLN A 87 1.83 -5.78 -1.29
C GLN A 87 3.11 -5.81 -2.14
N TRP A 88 3.17 -5.01 -3.22
CA TRP A 88 4.37 -4.90 -4.05
C TRP A 88 5.52 -4.25 -3.28
N HIS A 89 5.28 -3.07 -2.68
CA HIS A 89 6.29 -2.38 -1.87
C HIS A 89 6.76 -3.24 -0.70
N LYS A 90 5.84 -3.93 -0.01
CA LYS A 90 6.19 -4.85 1.08
C LYS A 90 7.10 -5.97 0.58
N ARG A 91 6.75 -6.61 -0.54
CA ARG A 91 7.56 -7.67 -1.15
C ARG A 91 8.97 -7.17 -1.50
N GLU A 92 9.08 -6.03 -2.18
CA GLU A 92 10.38 -5.46 -2.55
C GLU A 92 11.21 -5.08 -1.32
N ASN A 93 10.58 -4.54 -0.28
CA ASN A 93 11.28 -4.26 0.99
C ASN A 93 11.84 -5.54 1.63
N VAL A 94 11.09 -6.62 1.65
CA VAL A 94 11.56 -7.91 2.21
C VAL A 94 12.75 -8.44 1.42
N VAL A 95 12.63 -8.50 0.09
CA VAL A 95 13.68 -9.09 -0.75
C VAL A 95 14.93 -8.22 -0.85
N SER A 96 14.83 -6.92 -0.59
CA SER A 96 15.99 -6.02 -0.58
C SER A 96 17.07 -6.40 0.45
N TYR A 97 16.69 -7.13 1.49
CA TYR A 97 17.62 -7.66 2.51
C TYR A 97 18.31 -8.96 2.08
N LEU A 98 17.90 -9.56 0.97
CA LEU A 98 18.44 -10.85 0.50
C LEU A 98 19.49 -10.67 -0.60
N PRO A 99 20.41 -11.63 -0.78
CA PRO A 99 21.33 -11.66 -1.90
C PRO A 99 20.58 -11.57 -3.23
N LYS A 100 21.18 -10.89 -4.22
CA LYS A 100 20.56 -10.72 -5.55
C LYS A 100 20.17 -12.03 -6.22
N THR A 101 20.94 -13.09 -6.00
CA THR A 101 20.69 -14.45 -6.49
C THR A 101 19.35 -15.01 -6.02
N ASP A 102 18.96 -14.71 -4.79
CA ASP A 102 17.81 -15.31 -4.12
C ASP A 102 16.53 -14.46 -4.29
N GLN A 103 16.69 -13.18 -4.63
CA GLN A 103 15.58 -12.23 -4.70
C GLN A 103 14.48 -12.67 -5.66
N LYS A 104 14.82 -13.25 -6.82
CA LYS A 104 13.83 -13.70 -7.83
C LYS A 104 12.94 -14.81 -7.25
N GLU A 105 13.56 -15.78 -6.59
CA GLU A 105 12.84 -16.90 -5.97
C GLU A 105 11.90 -16.40 -4.87
N TRP A 106 12.41 -15.54 -3.98
CA TRP A 106 11.65 -15.00 -2.85
C TRP A 106 10.52 -14.07 -3.28
N ARG A 107 10.70 -13.27 -4.34
CA ARG A 107 9.58 -12.52 -4.96
C ARG A 107 8.45 -13.47 -5.37
N GLY A 108 8.80 -14.59 -6.01
CA GLY A 108 7.82 -15.59 -6.41
C GLY A 108 7.11 -16.26 -5.23
N LYS A 109 7.85 -16.62 -4.16
CA LYS A 109 7.26 -17.22 -2.95
C LYS A 109 6.28 -16.26 -2.27
N LEU A 110 6.69 -15.02 -2.04
CA LEU A 110 5.86 -13.98 -1.41
C LEU A 110 4.63 -13.65 -2.26
N GLN A 111 4.81 -13.53 -3.58
CA GLN A 111 3.69 -13.24 -4.48
C GLN A 111 2.63 -14.35 -4.44
N ARG A 112 3.04 -15.63 -4.47
CA ARG A 112 2.10 -16.76 -4.35
C ARG A 112 1.37 -16.76 -3.00
N ALA A 113 2.06 -16.41 -1.91
CA ALA A 113 1.44 -16.32 -0.60
C ALA A 113 0.38 -15.20 -0.53
N TYR A 114 0.64 -14.06 -1.15
CA TYR A 114 -0.36 -12.98 -1.28
C TYR A 114 -1.49 -13.27 -2.27
N GLN A 115 -1.36 -14.30 -3.10
CA GLN A 115 -2.42 -14.72 -4.04
C GLN A 115 -3.36 -15.77 -3.47
N GLU A 116 -3.13 -16.25 -2.26
CA GLU A 116 -4.07 -17.13 -1.58
C GLU A 116 -5.44 -16.46 -1.46
N PRO A 117 -6.55 -17.17 -1.68
CA PRO A 117 -7.86 -16.55 -1.77
C PRO A 117 -8.40 -16.06 -0.43
N THR A 118 -8.04 -16.72 0.68
CA THR A 118 -8.55 -16.41 2.02
C THR A 118 -7.50 -15.75 2.91
N TYR A 119 -7.96 -15.01 3.92
CA TYR A 119 -7.09 -14.40 4.92
C TYR A 119 -6.26 -15.45 5.67
N GLU A 120 -6.90 -16.55 6.09
CA GLU A 120 -6.25 -17.62 6.85
C GLU A 120 -5.14 -18.28 6.03
N ALA A 121 -5.43 -18.65 4.78
CA ALA A 121 -4.45 -19.29 3.88
C ALA A 121 -3.27 -18.35 3.57
N ALA A 122 -3.54 -17.07 3.27
CA ALA A 122 -2.50 -16.10 3.02
C ALA A 122 -1.62 -15.86 4.26
N LYS A 123 -2.23 -15.72 5.43
CA LYS A 123 -1.54 -15.51 6.70
C LYS A 123 -0.70 -16.71 7.10
N GLU A 124 -1.24 -17.92 7.00
CA GLU A 124 -0.51 -19.17 7.28
C GLU A 124 0.72 -19.28 6.40
N ARG A 125 0.56 -19.06 5.09
CA ARG A 125 1.65 -19.16 4.13
C ARG A 125 2.74 -18.10 4.35
N LEU A 126 2.36 -16.85 4.63
CA LEU A 126 3.30 -15.78 4.96
C LEU A 126 4.02 -16.04 6.30
N THR A 127 3.34 -16.63 7.28
CA THR A 127 3.95 -17.03 8.55
C THR A 127 4.97 -18.17 8.35
N GLY A 128 4.69 -19.14 7.48
CA GLY A 128 5.65 -20.15 7.09
C GLY A 128 6.90 -19.54 6.42
N LEU A 129 6.70 -18.62 5.46
CA LEU A 129 7.82 -17.92 4.82
C LEU A 129 8.62 -17.05 5.81
N HIS A 130 7.99 -16.49 6.83
CA HIS A 130 8.68 -15.78 7.90
C HIS A 130 9.62 -16.72 8.67
N ALA A 131 9.19 -17.94 9.01
CA ALA A 131 10.03 -18.92 9.69
C ALA A 131 11.26 -19.30 8.83
N ASP A 132 11.07 -19.51 7.53
CA ASP A 132 12.16 -19.75 6.60
C ASP A 132 13.14 -18.57 6.53
N LEU A 133 12.61 -17.34 6.41
CA LEU A 133 13.41 -16.11 6.38
C LEU A 133 14.21 -15.91 7.67
N GLN A 134 13.68 -16.31 8.83
CA GLN A 134 14.42 -16.20 10.10
C GLN A 134 15.73 -16.98 10.10
N GLN A 135 15.78 -18.10 9.37
CA GLN A 135 17.00 -18.92 9.23
C GLN A 135 18.01 -18.32 8.23
N ILE A 136 17.53 -17.48 7.29
CA ILE A 136 18.36 -16.92 6.22
C ILE A 136 18.79 -15.49 6.55
N ASN A 137 17.82 -14.63 6.87
CA ASN A 137 18.07 -13.22 7.14
C ASN A 137 17.00 -12.64 8.09
N ARG A 138 17.40 -12.37 9.34
CA ARG A 138 16.50 -11.83 10.37
C ARG A 138 15.91 -10.45 10.02
N LYS A 139 16.59 -9.63 9.22
CA LYS A 139 16.07 -8.32 8.80
C LYS A 139 14.95 -8.50 7.78
N ALA A 140 15.10 -9.41 6.83
CA ALA A 140 14.05 -9.78 5.88
C ALA A 140 12.82 -10.34 6.61
N ALA A 141 13.03 -11.26 7.56
CA ALA A 141 11.96 -11.81 8.40
C ALA A 141 11.20 -10.71 9.17
N ARG A 142 11.92 -9.81 9.83
CA ARG A 142 11.32 -8.67 10.55
C ARG A 142 10.54 -7.76 9.59
N SER A 143 11.10 -7.48 8.42
CA SER A 143 10.45 -6.67 7.39
C SER A 143 9.13 -7.31 6.93
N LEU A 144 9.04 -8.63 6.81
CA LEU A 144 7.81 -9.32 6.44
C LEU A 144 6.73 -9.15 7.50
N MET A 145 7.07 -9.31 8.78
CA MET A 145 6.08 -9.22 9.87
C MET A 145 5.64 -7.79 10.19
N GLU A 146 6.47 -6.81 9.90
CA GLU A 146 6.14 -5.40 10.13
C GLU A 146 4.97 -4.98 9.22
N GLY A 147 3.80 -4.67 9.81
CA GLY A 147 2.58 -4.31 9.09
C GLY A 147 1.98 -5.45 8.25
N LEU A 148 2.21 -6.72 8.61
CA LEU A 148 1.66 -7.87 7.89
C LEU A 148 0.13 -7.79 7.79
N GLU A 149 -0.55 -7.49 8.89
CA GLU A 149 -2.01 -7.40 8.93
C GLU A 149 -2.55 -6.37 7.92
N GLU A 150 -1.90 -5.22 7.81
CA GLU A 150 -2.28 -4.19 6.85
C GLU A 150 -2.08 -4.64 5.39
N THR A 151 -1.18 -5.60 5.10
CA THR A 151 -1.04 -6.17 3.75
C THR A 151 -2.15 -7.15 3.39
N LEU A 152 -2.90 -7.62 4.38
CA LEU A 152 -3.98 -8.59 4.25
C LEU A 152 -5.38 -7.99 4.49
N THR A 153 -5.51 -6.67 4.55
CA THR A 153 -6.78 -6.00 4.79
C THR A 153 -7.86 -6.41 3.79
N LEU A 154 -7.56 -6.45 2.48
CA LEU A 154 -8.52 -6.90 1.47
C LEU A 154 -8.97 -8.36 1.67
N HIS A 155 -8.07 -9.23 2.12
CA HIS A 155 -8.40 -10.62 2.44
C HIS A 155 -9.32 -10.67 3.68
N ARG A 156 -8.98 -9.93 4.74
CA ARG A 156 -9.77 -9.86 5.97
C ARG A 156 -11.18 -9.32 5.72
N LEU A 157 -11.32 -8.37 4.81
CA LEU A 157 -12.61 -7.82 4.38
C LEU A 157 -13.40 -8.74 3.43
N GLY A 158 -12.82 -9.87 3.01
CA GLY A 158 -13.48 -10.82 2.10
C GLY A 158 -13.62 -10.33 0.65
N VAL A 159 -12.93 -9.25 0.26
CA VAL A 159 -13.06 -8.63 -1.07
C VAL A 159 -11.83 -8.84 -1.95
N PHE A 160 -10.88 -9.67 -1.54
CA PHE A 160 -9.62 -9.84 -2.25
C PHE A 160 -9.78 -10.44 -3.64
N GLU A 161 -10.65 -11.42 -3.84
CA GLU A 161 -10.88 -12.04 -5.16
C GLU A 161 -11.44 -11.03 -6.17
N GLU A 162 -12.35 -10.16 -5.73
CA GLU A 162 -13.00 -9.17 -6.60
C GLU A 162 -12.14 -7.93 -6.83
N LEU A 163 -11.57 -7.38 -5.77
CA LEU A 163 -10.91 -6.07 -5.76
C LEU A 163 -9.37 -6.13 -5.68
N GLY A 164 -8.81 -7.28 -5.30
CA GLY A 164 -7.37 -7.42 -5.08
C GLY A 164 -6.53 -7.06 -6.30
N ARG A 165 -7.00 -7.36 -7.52
CA ARG A 165 -6.30 -6.97 -8.74
C ARG A 165 -6.07 -5.46 -8.84
N SER A 166 -7.00 -4.66 -8.37
CA SER A 166 -6.98 -3.20 -8.45
C SER A 166 -6.43 -2.52 -7.21
N LEU A 167 -6.67 -3.09 -6.01
CA LEU A 167 -6.48 -2.41 -4.73
C LEU A 167 -5.30 -2.93 -3.89
N LYS A 168 -4.67 -4.05 -4.26
CA LYS A 168 -3.54 -4.60 -3.49
C LYS A 168 -2.22 -3.83 -3.63
N THR A 169 -2.13 -2.89 -4.57
CA THR A 169 -0.92 -2.12 -4.86
C THR A 169 -1.23 -0.67 -5.23
N THR A 170 -0.22 0.19 -5.12
CA THR A 170 -0.28 1.60 -5.56
C THR A 170 0.17 1.79 -7.02
N ASN A 171 0.35 0.72 -7.79
CA ASN A 171 0.83 0.77 -9.19
C ASN A 171 -0.01 1.68 -10.10
N CYS A 172 -1.27 1.96 -9.76
CA CYS A 172 -2.09 2.91 -10.52
C CYS A 172 -1.52 4.34 -10.48
N ILE A 173 -0.81 4.71 -9.41
CA ILE A 173 -0.12 6.01 -9.30
C ILE A 173 1.19 5.96 -10.10
N GLU A 174 1.92 4.85 -10.07
CA GLU A 174 3.15 4.68 -10.84
C GLU A 174 2.89 4.79 -12.35
N ASN A 175 1.78 4.25 -12.85
CA ASN A 175 1.40 4.27 -14.26
C ASN A 175 0.88 5.64 -14.77
N LEU A 176 0.68 6.64 -13.89
CA LEU A 176 0.25 7.97 -14.32
C LEU A 176 1.27 8.68 -15.22
N ASN A 177 2.57 8.39 -15.06
CA ASN A 177 3.63 9.08 -15.81
C ASN A 177 3.78 8.61 -17.25
N GLU A 178 3.49 7.36 -17.58
CA GLU A 178 3.55 6.89 -18.98
C GLU A 178 2.59 7.63 -19.90
N LYS A 179 1.59 8.33 -19.33
CA LYS A 179 0.58 9.12 -20.08
C LYS A 179 0.81 10.63 -20.03
N VAL A 180 1.71 11.12 -19.20
CA VAL A 180 1.99 12.57 -19.05
C VAL A 180 3.27 12.97 -19.76
N GLU A 181 4.18 12.04 -20.04
CA GLU A 181 5.44 12.25 -20.76
C GLU A 181 5.36 11.89 -22.27
N GLY A 182 4.15 11.55 -22.79
CA GLY A 182 3.90 11.18 -24.20
C GLY A 182 3.33 12.33 -25.05
#